data_c88360225a9d22f78260e2098be3298b
#
_entry.id   c88360225a9d22f78260e2098be3298b
#
_cell.length_a   1.000
_cell.length_b   1.000
_cell.length_c   1.000
_cell.angle_alpha   90.00
_cell.angle_beta   90.00
_cell.angle_gamma   90.00
#
_symmetry.space_group_name_H-M   'P 1'
#
loop_
_entity.id
_entity.type
_entity.pdbx_description
1 polymer ?
#
loop_
_entity_poly.entity_id
_entity_poly.type
_entity_poly.pdbx_seq_one_letter_code
_entity_poly.pdbx_strand_id
1 'polypeptide(L)'
;CFVLHDGTVRYGDDGEPQGTAGQPMLNVFQREGVENLVCIVTRYFGGILLGAGGLTRAYAKAAKDALDKAGKAWMQPFSVLLLECPYPMFERVKLLIEDHEGRIESSDYGAAVTLSFLLPVGKTEAFSAALTELSGGQMSAEEVEQRFLPGARE
;
A
#
# COMPACT_ATOMS: atom_id res chain seq x y z
N CYS A 1 -3.72 -0.74 -20.09
CA CYS A 1 -2.75 0.29 -19.71
C CYS A 1 -2.08 -0.05 -18.39
N PHE A 2 -0.95 0.57 -18.12
CA PHE A 2 -0.31 0.52 -16.81
C PHE A 2 0.36 1.86 -16.47
N VAL A 3 0.51 2.10 -15.17
CA VAL A 3 1.20 3.27 -14.58
C VAL A 3 2.14 2.76 -13.50
N LEU A 4 3.43 3.06 -13.59
CA LEU A 4 4.44 2.71 -12.59
C LEU A 4 4.81 3.93 -11.74
N HIS A 5 5.41 3.67 -10.59
CA HIS A 5 5.84 4.72 -9.65
C HIS A 5 6.91 5.67 -10.21
N ASP A 6 7.75 5.19 -11.12
CA ASP A 6 8.79 5.99 -11.80
C ASP A 6 8.24 6.93 -12.88
N GLY A 7 6.92 7.02 -13.02
CA GLY A 7 6.23 7.79 -14.05
C GLY A 7 6.12 7.09 -15.41
N THR A 8 6.62 5.86 -15.53
CA THR A 8 6.47 5.09 -16.78
C THR A 8 4.99 4.72 -16.97
N VAL A 9 4.46 5.08 -18.14
CA VAL A 9 3.10 4.74 -18.55
C VAL A 9 3.08 4.04 -19.88
N ARG A 10 2.18 3.08 -20.07
CA ARG A 10 1.85 2.51 -21.37
C ARG A 10 0.37 2.23 -21.49
N TYR A 11 -0.12 2.30 -22.71
CA TYR A 11 -1.49 1.95 -23.06
C TYR A 11 -1.54 1.37 -24.48
N GLY A 12 -2.61 0.68 -24.79
CA GLY A 12 -2.87 0.13 -26.12
C GLY A 12 -4.37 -0.05 -26.34
N ASP A 13 -4.80 0.10 -27.56
CA ASP A 13 -6.20 -0.02 -27.95
C ASP A 13 -6.57 -1.47 -28.36
N ASP A 14 -5.59 -2.34 -28.57
CA ASP A 14 -5.75 -3.78 -28.86
C ASP A 14 -6.81 -4.06 -29.94
N GLY A 15 -6.69 -3.38 -31.07
CA GLY A 15 -7.60 -3.54 -32.22
C GLY A 15 -8.85 -2.65 -32.21
N GLU A 16 -9.11 -1.92 -31.13
CA GLU A 16 -10.12 -0.84 -31.15
C GLU A 16 -9.63 0.36 -31.95
N PRO A 17 -10.52 1.22 -32.45
CA PRO A 17 -10.10 2.46 -33.13
C PRO A 17 -9.14 3.27 -32.29
N GLN A 18 -8.12 3.85 -32.91
CA GLN A 18 -7.04 4.56 -32.25
C GLN A 18 -7.56 5.61 -31.25
N GLY A 19 -7.07 5.54 -30.00
CA GLY A 19 -7.38 6.48 -28.92
C GLY A 19 -8.75 6.28 -28.27
N THR A 20 -9.47 5.19 -28.57
CA THR A 20 -10.82 4.96 -28.03
C THR A 20 -10.86 4.03 -26.81
N ALA A 21 -9.78 3.32 -26.51
CA ALA A 21 -9.70 2.38 -25.41
C ALA A 21 -8.57 2.69 -24.42
N GLY A 22 -7.33 2.51 -24.82
CA GLY A 22 -6.19 2.59 -23.90
C GLY A 22 -5.98 3.98 -23.29
N GLN A 23 -6.02 5.03 -24.13
CA GLN A 23 -5.85 6.41 -23.66
C GLN A 23 -6.99 6.85 -22.69
N PRO A 24 -8.27 6.58 -22.96
CA PRO A 24 -9.35 6.87 -22.01
C PRO A 24 -9.19 6.20 -20.64
N MET A 25 -8.74 4.93 -20.62
CA MET A 25 -8.44 4.23 -19.37
C MET A 25 -7.28 4.88 -18.61
N LEU A 26 -6.16 5.16 -19.31
CA LEU A 26 -5.01 5.81 -18.71
C LEU A 26 -5.36 7.16 -18.08
N ASN A 27 -6.16 7.97 -18.79
CA ASN A 27 -6.60 9.29 -18.31
C ASN A 27 -7.39 9.21 -16.98
N VAL A 28 -8.12 8.11 -16.73
CA VAL A 28 -8.81 7.89 -15.45
C VAL A 28 -7.78 7.81 -14.32
N PHE A 29 -6.78 6.95 -14.44
CA PHE A 29 -5.78 6.74 -13.39
C PHE A 29 -4.92 7.98 -13.15
N GLN A 30 -4.53 8.69 -14.21
CA GLN A 30 -3.79 9.94 -14.09
C GLN A 30 -4.56 11.03 -13.35
N ARG A 31 -5.87 11.18 -13.63
CA ARG A 31 -6.73 12.15 -12.92
C ARG A 31 -6.94 11.79 -11.45
N GLU A 32 -6.96 10.50 -11.15
CA GLU A 32 -7.12 9.98 -9.80
C GLU A 32 -5.81 9.95 -9.02
N GLY A 33 -4.67 10.30 -9.66
CA GLY A 33 -3.35 10.31 -9.03
C GLY A 33 -2.91 8.93 -8.54
N VAL A 34 -3.27 7.86 -9.27
CA VAL A 34 -2.98 6.48 -8.88
C VAL A 34 -1.86 5.93 -9.75
N GLU A 35 -0.90 5.30 -9.12
CA GLU A 35 0.26 4.65 -9.73
C GLU A 35 0.42 3.21 -9.25
N ASN A 36 1.42 2.49 -9.76
CA ASN A 36 1.68 1.09 -9.47
C ASN A 36 0.47 0.19 -9.76
N LEU A 37 -0.11 0.36 -10.94
CA LEU A 37 -1.27 -0.41 -11.38
C LEU A 37 -1.10 -0.94 -12.80
N VAL A 38 -1.81 -2.01 -13.09
CA VAL A 38 -2.14 -2.47 -14.43
C VAL A 38 -3.66 -2.60 -14.55
N CYS A 39 -4.21 -2.12 -15.68
CA CYS A 39 -5.64 -2.25 -15.99
C CYS A 39 -5.81 -2.89 -17.36
N ILE A 40 -6.57 -3.96 -17.39
CA ILE A 40 -6.97 -4.68 -18.60
C ILE A 40 -8.49 -4.68 -18.64
N VAL A 41 -9.05 -4.22 -19.75
CA VAL A 41 -10.50 -4.25 -19.99
C VAL A 41 -10.76 -5.14 -21.20
N THR A 42 -11.57 -6.17 -21.01
CA THR A 42 -12.00 -7.08 -22.08
C THR A 42 -13.41 -6.70 -22.52
N ARG A 43 -13.61 -6.52 -23.82
CA ARG A 43 -14.91 -6.24 -24.42
C ARG A 43 -15.34 -7.37 -25.35
N TYR A 44 -16.57 -7.75 -25.26
CA TYR A 44 -17.21 -8.64 -26.22
C TYR A 44 -18.11 -7.83 -27.16
N PHE A 45 -17.92 -7.99 -28.46
CA PHE A 45 -18.75 -7.29 -29.43
C PHE A 45 -20.15 -7.89 -29.46
N GLY A 46 -21.14 -7.12 -29.09
CA GLY A 46 -22.54 -7.54 -29.01
C GLY A 46 -23.37 -7.28 -30.29
N GLY A 47 -22.74 -7.04 -31.43
CA GLY A 47 -23.43 -6.78 -32.71
C GLY A 47 -23.90 -5.34 -32.91
N ILE A 48 -23.74 -4.46 -31.94
CA ILE A 48 -24.12 -3.04 -32.04
C ILE A 48 -22.87 -2.16 -31.95
N LEU A 49 -22.70 -1.26 -32.92
CA LEU A 49 -21.59 -0.31 -32.95
C LEU A 49 -21.82 0.80 -31.92
N LEU A 50 -20.87 1.00 -31.02
CA LEU A 50 -20.90 2.08 -30.02
C LEU A 50 -20.43 3.42 -30.59
N GLY A 51 -19.68 3.40 -31.67
CA GLY A 51 -18.95 4.56 -32.19
C GLY A 51 -17.79 4.98 -31.29
N ALA A 52 -16.89 5.86 -31.78
CA ALA A 52 -15.70 6.29 -31.05
C ALA A 52 -16.02 6.89 -29.67
N GLY A 53 -17.01 7.82 -29.61
CA GLY A 53 -17.42 8.41 -28.35
C GLY A 53 -18.07 7.43 -27.35
N GLY A 54 -18.79 6.42 -27.87
CA GLY A 54 -19.35 5.35 -27.04
C GLY A 54 -18.25 4.44 -26.45
N LEU A 55 -17.28 4.06 -27.28
CA LEU A 55 -16.12 3.27 -26.83
C LEU A 55 -15.32 4.01 -25.75
N THR A 56 -14.95 5.26 -26.00
CA THR A 56 -14.21 6.10 -25.05
C THR A 56 -14.90 6.13 -23.69
N ARG A 57 -16.23 6.38 -23.66
CA ARG A 57 -16.99 6.39 -22.42
C ARG A 57 -17.04 5.02 -21.74
N ALA A 58 -17.23 3.94 -22.51
CA ALA A 58 -17.33 2.60 -21.97
C ALA A 58 -16.02 2.15 -21.32
N TYR A 59 -14.87 2.34 -22.00
CA TYR A 59 -13.56 1.99 -21.46
C TYR A 59 -13.18 2.82 -20.25
N ALA A 60 -13.40 4.16 -20.29
CA ALA A 60 -13.16 5.03 -19.15
C ALA A 60 -14.04 4.65 -17.94
N LYS A 61 -15.31 4.34 -18.20
CA LYS A 61 -16.23 3.92 -17.13
C LYS A 61 -15.82 2.58 -16.51
N ALA A 62 -15.46 1.58 -17.32
CA ALA A 62 -15.02 0.29 -16.82
C ALA A 62 -13.75 0.41 -15.94
N ALA A 63 -12.77 1.22 -16.37
CA ALA A 63 -11.57 1.50 -15.59
C ALA A 63 -11.89 2.21 -14.27
N LYS A 64 -12.79 3.21 -14.30
CA LYS A 64 -13.21 3.94 -13.09
C LYS A 64 -13.97 3.05 -12.12
N ASP A 65 -14.95 2.28 -12.60
CA ASP A 65 -15.74 1.37 -11.77
C ASP A 65 -14.83 0.30 -11.10
N ALA A 66 -13.82 -0.19 -11.82
CA ALA A 66 -12.85 -1.15 -11.29
C ALA A 66 -11.97 -0.51 -10.19
N LEU A 67 -11.47 0.71 -10.43
CA LEU A 67 -10.68 1.45 -9.44
C LEU A 67 -11.48 1.74 -8.17
N ASP A 68 -12.73 2.20 -8.32
CA ASP A 68 -13.59 2.51 -7.19
C ASP A 68 -13.90 1.28 -6.35
N LYS A 69 -14.06 0.12 -7.00
CA LYS A 69 -14.31 -1.14 -6.32
C LYS A 69 -13.04 -1.71 -5.67
N ALA A 70 -11.88 -1.55 -6.29
CA ALA A 70 -10.60 -2.01 -5.73
C ALA A 70 -10.16 -1.15 -4.54
N GLY A 71 -10.51 0.13 -4.55
CA GLY A 71 -10.00 1.10 -3.58
C GLY A 71 -8.57 1.56 -3.90
N LYS A 72 -8.10 2.50 -3.09
CA LYS A 72 -6.73 3.05 -3.16
C LYS A 72 -6.03 2.82 -1.82
N ALA A 73 -4.77 2.43 -1.87
CA ALA A 73 -3.92 2.33 -0.71
C ALA A 73 -2.83 3.41 -0.77
N TRP A 74 -2.56 4.06 0.35
CA TRP A 74 -1.46 4.99 0.47
C TRP A 74 -0.22 4.22 0.88
N MET A 75 0.77 4.16 -0.02
CA MET A 75 2.01 3.44 0.26
C MET A 75 2.99 4.35 1.02
N GLN A 76 3.54 3.84 2.11
CA GLN A 76 4.53 4.55 2.92
C GLN A 76 5.62 3.61 3.42
N PRO A 77 6.82 4.12 3.74
CA PRO A 77 7.90 3.29 4.27
C PRO A 77 7.63 2.91 5.73
N PHE A 78 7.81 1.63 6.01
CA PHE A 78 7.80 1.06 7.36
C PHE A 78 9.16 0.47 7.68
N SER A 79 9.63 0.67 8.90
CA SER A 79 10.74 -0.09 9.49
C SER A 79 10.21 -1.39 10.07
N VAL A 80 10.85 -2.49 9.75
CA VAL A 80 10.66 -3.79 10.42
C VAL A 80 11.63 -3.85 11.57
N LEU A 81 11.11 -4.00 12.78
CA LEU A 81 11.89 -3.97 14.02
C LEU A 81 11.78 -5.32 14.74
N LEU A 82 12.89 -5.74 15.32
CA LEU A 82 12.96 -6.85 16.25
C LEU A 82 13.20 -6.33 17.67
N LEU A 83 12.47 -6.86 18.62
CA LEU A 83 12.59 -6.53 20.03
C LEU A 83 12.43 -7.78 20.88
N GLU A 84 13.40 -8.04 21.76
CA GLU A 84 13.27 -9.02 22.82
C GLU A 84 12.79 -8.35 24.10
N CYS A 85 11.70 -8.84 24.68
CA CYS A 85 11.15 -8.31 25.92
C CYS A 85 10.81 -9.41 26.93
N PRO A 86 10.99 -9.16 28.24
CA PRO A 86 10.54 -10.06 29.30
C PRO A 86 9.00 -10.19 29.30
N TYR A 87 8.48 -11.36 29.62
CA TYR A 87 7.02 -11.61 29.70
C TYR A 87 6.22 -10.55 30.46
N PRO A 88 6.66 -10.04 31.63
CA PRO A 88 5.92 -9.00 32.35
C PRO A 88 5.81 -7.67 31.62
N MET A 89 6.67 -7.40 30.62
CA MET A 89 6.67 -6.17 29.84
C MET A 89 5.90 -6.31 28.52
N PHE A 90 5.54 -7.52 28.11
CA PHE A 90 4.97 -7.80 26.79
C PHE A 90 3.75 -6.95 26.46
N GLU A 91 2.73 -6.94 27.36
CA GLU A 91 1.51 -6.16 27.13
C GLU A 91 1.77 -4.64 27.06
N ARG A 92 2.72 -4.14 27.85
CA ARG A 92 3.09 -2.71 27.82
C ARG A 92 3.81 -2.35 26.54
N VAL A 93 4.71 -3.23 26.06
CA VAL A 93 5.41 -3.06 24.78
C VAL A 93 4.41 -3.13 23.62
N LYS A 94 3.46 -4.05 23.66
CA LYS A 94 2.41 -4.16 22.65
C LYS A 94 1.60 -2.87 22.52
N LEU A 95 1.13 -2.33 23.65
CA LEU A 95 0.42 -1.04 23.67
C LEU A 95 1.31 0.09 23.14
N LEU A 96 2.60 0.12 23.50
CA LEU A 96 3.52 1.12 23.00
C LEU A 96 3.69 1.06 21.47
N ILE A 97 3.73 -0.15 20.90
CA ILE A 97 3.77 -0.35 19.44
C ILE A 97 2.49 0.19 18.78
N GLU A 98 1.32 -0.14 19.35
CA GLU A 98 0.02 0.32 18.85
C GLU A 98 -0.12 1.85 18.94
N ASP A 99 0.32 2.48 20.02
CA ASP A 99 0.29 3.95 20.23
C ASP A 99 1.16 4.69 19.20
N HIS A 100 2.17 4.01 18.65
CA HIS A 100 3.02 4.56 17.58
C HIS A 100 2.60 4.09 16.17
N GLU A 101 1.33 3.68 16.02
CA GLU A 101 0.76 3.21 14.74
C GLU A 101 1.46 1.96 14.20
N GLY A 102 2.12 1.21 15.08
CA GLY A 102 2.81 -0.01 14.74
C GLY A 102 1.87 -1.21 14.63
N ARG A 103 2.38 -2.26 13.98
CA ARG A 103 1.67 -3.54 13.81
C ARG A 103 2.61 -4.68 14.09
N ILE A 104 2.24 -5.57 15.02
CA ILE A 104 2.99 -6.79 15.30
C ILE A 104 2.77 -7.77 14.12
N GLU A 105 3.85 -8.24 13.53
CA GLU A 105 3.83 -9.28 12.48
C GLU A 105 3.93 -10.67 13.07
N SER A 106 4.82 -10.86 14.05
CA SER A 106 4.99 -12.14 14.73
C SER A 106 5.48 -11.97 16.16
N SER A 107 5.20 -12.98 16.96
CA SER A 107 5.68 -13.11 18.35
C SER A 107 6.20 -14.52 18.55
N ASP A 108 7.43 -14.66 18.98
CA ASP A 108 8.02 -15.94 19.36
C ASP A 108 8.22 -16.00 20.87
N TYR A 109 7.75 -17.10 21.48
CA TYR A 109 7.68 -17.29 22.93
C TYR A 109 8.74 -18.30 23.36
N GLY A 110 9.88 -17.82 23.82
CA GLY A 110 10.99 -18.60 24.32
C GLY A 110 11.29 -18.27 25.79
N ALA A 111 12.58 -18.10 26.12
CA ALA A 111 13.02 -17.63 27.43
C ALA A 111 12.55 -16.18 27.70
N ALA A 112 12.46 -15.39 26.64
CA ALA A 112 11.80 -14.10 26.57
C ALA A 112 10.86 -14.08 25.36
N VAL A 113 10.09 -13.02 25.18
CA VAL A 113 9.22 -12.83 24.00
C VAL A 113 9.99 -12.04 22.96
N THR A 114 10.20 -12.61 21.77
CA THR A 114 10.77 -11.90 20.62
C THR A 114 9.64 -11.43 19.73
N LEU A 115 9.56 -10.10 19.53
CA LEU A 115 8.56 -9.44 18.70
C LEU A 115 9.19 -9.00 17.37
N SER A 116 8.55 -9.32 16.25
CA SER A 116 8.76 -8.67 14.97
C SER A 116 7.56 -7.76 14.70
N PHE A 117 7.80 -6.50 14.44
CA PHE A 117 6.74 -5.52 14.23
C PHE A 117 7.14 -4.43 13.25
N LEU A 118 6.14 -3.79 12.69
CA LEU A 118 6.25 -2.68 11.75
C LEU A 118 5.98 -1.36 12.47
N LEU A 119 6.80 -0.35 12.19
CA LEU A 119 6.51 1.05 12.53
C LEU A 119 6.63 1.92 11.27
N PRO A 120 5.78 2.94 11.09
CA PRO A 120 6.05 3.99 10.11
C PRO A 120 7.43 4.58 10.40
N VAL A 121 8.26 4.77 9.36
CA VAL A 121 9.64 5.28 9.54
C VAL A 121 9.68 6.57 10.34
N GLY A 122 8.72 7.48 10.16
CA GLY A 122 8.62 8.73 10.92
C GLY A 122 8.29 8.56 12.42
N LYS A 123 7.97 7.35 12.89
CA LYS A 123 7.63 7.06 14.30
C LYS A 123 8.72 6.30 15.05
N THR A 124 9.75 5.82 14.37
CA THR A 124 10.80 4.96 14.98
C THR A 124 11.59 5.66 16.08
N GLU A 125 11.94 6.92 15.90
CA GLU A 125 12.70 7.69 16.89
C GLU A 125 11.87 7.92 18.17
N ALA A 126 10.63 8.35 18.04
CA ALA A 126 9.71 8.55 19.16
C ALA A 126 9.44 7.26 19.92
N PHE A 127 9.24 6.15 19.19
CA PHE A 127 9.10 4.83 19.79
C PHE A 127 10.35 4.40 20.57
N SER A 128 11.55 4.58 20.01
CA SER A 128 12.81 4.22 20.66
C SER A 128 13.02 5.00 21.97
N ALA A 129 12.68 6.29 21.99
CA ALA A 129 12.72 7.10 23.20
C ALA A 129 11.74 6.59 24.27
N ALA A 130 10.49 6.33 23.87
CA ALA A 130 9.47 5.82 24.77
C ALA A 130 9.78 4.39 25.29
N LEU A 131 10.36 3.53 24.45
CA LEU A 131 10.82 2.20 24.86
C LEU A 131 11.94 2.28 25.89
N THR A 132 12.90 3.21 25.70
CA THR A 132 13.98 3.46 26.63
C THR A 132 13.44 3.92 27.99
N GLU A 133 12.48 4.84 28.02
CA GLU A 133 11.81 5.29 29.23
C GLU A 133 11.04 4.14 29.91
N LEU A 134 10.25 3.38 29.13
CA LEU A 134 9.47 2.26 29.63
C LEU A 134 10.32 1.18 30.30
N SER A 135 11.52 0.93 29.75
CA SER A 135 12.41 -0.16 30.19
C SER A 135 13.52 0.27 31.12
N GLY A 136 13.66 1.59 31.37
CA GLY A 136 14.84 2.13 32.04
C GLY A 136 16.14 1.89 31.28
N GLY A 137 16.07 1.85 29.94
CA GLY A 137 17.21 1.60 29.05
C GLY A 137 17.61 0.13 28.89
N GLN A 138 16.80 -0.82 29.40
CA GLN A 138 17.15 -2.24 29.36
C GLN A 138 16.68 -2.94 28.06
N MET A 139 15.82 -2.32 27.28
CA MET A 139 15.32 -2.86 26.01
C MET A 139 15.64 -1.90 24.87
N SER A 140 15.98 -2.46 23.72
CA SER A 140 16.17 -1.74 22.47
C SER A 140 15.59 -2.54 21.33
N ALA A 141 14.98 -1.86 20.38
CA ALA A 141 14.52 -2.48 19.12
C ALA A 141 15.59 -2.29 18.06
N GLU A 142 15.82 -3.35 17.27
CA GLU A 142 16.74 -3.34 16.14
C GLU A 142 15.97 -3.26 14.82
N GLU A 143 16.30 -2.28 13.98
CA GLU A 143 15.74 -2.20 12.63
C GLU A 143 16.49 -3.21 11.73
N VAL A 144 15.74 -4.16 11.17
CA VAL A 144 16.30 -5.21 10.29
C VAL A 144 16.14 -4.91 8.82
N GLU A 145 15.08 -4.23 8.43
CA GLU A 145 14.83 -3.83 7.04
C GLU A 145 13.78 -2.72 6.98
N GLN A 146 13.61 -2.13 5.79
CA GLN A 146 12.50 -1.25 5.48
C GLN A 146 11.66 -1.84 4.37
N ARG A 147 10.33 -1.71 4.48
CA ARG A 147 9.36 -2.15 3.49
C ARG A 147 8.42 -1.01 3.12
N PHE A 148 8.03 -0.96 1.85
CA PHE A 148 7.00 -0.03 1.38
C PHE A 148 5.65 -0.72 1.42
N LEU A 149 4.79 -0.34 2.35
CA LEU A 149 3.53 -1.03 2.65
C LEU A 149 2.36 -0.05 2.70
N PRO A 150 1.11 -0.56 2.53
CA PRO A 150 -0.08 0.26 2.74
C PRO A 150 -0.15 0.77 4.18
N GLY A 151 -0.21 2.08 4.31
CA GLY A 151 -0.40 2.78 5.58
C GLY A 151 -1.79 3.38 5.72
N ALA A 152 -2.06 4.00 6.88
CA ALA A 152 -3.23 4.84 7.06
C ALA A 152 -3.08 6.12 6.20
N ARG A 153 -4.19 6.64 5.70
CA ARG A 153 -4.20 7.96 5.03
C ARG A 153 -4.21 9.01 6.13
N GLU A 154 -3.24 9.91 6.12
CA GLU A 154 -3.28 11.13 6.94
C GLU A 154 -4.45 12.04 6.56
#